data_d92fcdaca08f663716a938b687d56ef2
#
_entry.id   d92fcdaca08f663716a938b687d56ef2
#
_cell.length_a   1.000
_cell.length_b   1.000
_cell.length_c   1.000
_cell.angle_alpha   90.00
_cell.angle_beta   90.00
_cell.angle_gamma   90.00
#
_symmetry.space_group_name_H-M   'P 1'
#
loop_
_entity.id
_entity.type
_entity.pdbx_description
1 polymer ?
#
loop_
_entity_poly.entity_id
_entity_poly.type
_entity_poly.pdbx_seq_one_letter_code
_entity_poly.pdbx_strand_id
1 'polypeptide(L)'
;MDDLVKEVEILLVEDNPTDAELAVRALKKKNLANSLVWVKDGAEALDFIFATGAYSHREVRNGPKVILLDLRLPKVDGMEVLRRIKADTRTHTIPVVVLTSSKEDRDVAESYQLGVNSYISKPVEFEEFAKIVAELGMYWLLVNRPPTVP
;
A
#
# COMPACT_ATOMS: atom_id res chain seq x y z
N MET A 1 22.09 -4.39 15.98
CA MET A 1 20.96 -4.10 16.15
C MET A 1 20.11 -3.87 14.99
N ASP A 2 20.16 -4.83 14.19
CA ASP A 2 19.41 -4.87 12.96
C ASP A 2 17.91 -4.93 13.18
N ASP A 3 17.50 -5.32 14.38
CA ASP A 3 16.09 -5.35 14.74
C ASP A 3 15.43 -3.97 14.68
N LEU A 4 16.24 -2.92 14.80
CA LEU A 4 15.73 -1.56 14.74
C LEU A 4 15.51 -1.07 13.32
N VAL A 5 15.98 -1.80 12.32
CA VAL A 5 15.89 -1.43 10.91
C VAL A 5 15.14 -2.54 10.16
N LYS A 6 13.94 -2.85 10.63
CA LYS A 6 13.13 -3.86 9.99
C LYS A 6 12.59 -3.34 8.66
N GLU A 7 12.84 -4.09 7.61
CA GLU A 7 12.22 -3.78 6.32
C GLU A 7 10.71 -3.98 6.40
N VAL A 8 9.98 -2.99 5.92
CA VAL A 8 8.54 -3.11 5.75
C VAL A 8 8.29 -3.57 4.33
N GLU A 9 7.62 -4.69 4.18
CA GLU A 9 7.34 -5.26 2.87
C GLU A 9 5.99 -4.81 2.30
N ILE A 10 5.00 -4.64 3.18
CA ILE A 10 3.67 -4.19 2.78
C ILE A 10 3.30 -2.94 3.58
N LEU A 11 2.93 -1.88 2.88
CA LEU A 11 2.27 -0.74 3.50
C LEU A 11 0.80 -0.81 3.14
N LEU A 12 -0.04 -0.97 4.15
CA LEU A 12 -1.49 -0.98 3.99
C LEU A 12 -2.04 0.38 4.41
N VAL A 13 -2.65 1.09 3.46
CA VAL A 13 -3.24 2.41 3.70
C VAL A 13 -4.76 2.25 3.63
N GLU A 14 -5.39 2.21 4.80
CA GLU A 14 -6.80 1.88 4.93
C GLU A 14 -7.38 2.55 6.17
N ASP A 15 -8.43 3.37 6.02
CA ASP A 15 -9.06 4.04 7.16
C ASP A 15 -10.16 3.20 7.81
N ASN A 16 -10.71 2.22 7.11
CA ASN A 16 -11.76 1.35 7.64
C ASN A 16 -11.13 0.23 8.46
N PRO A 17 -11.33 0.21 9.80
CA PRO A 17 -10.68 -0.80 10.63
C PRO A 17 -11.13 -2.23 10.35
N THR A 18 -12.36 -2.42 9.91
CA THR A 18 -12.84 -3.76 9.56
C THR A 18 -12.12 -4.29 8.32
N ASP A 19 -12.01 -3.47 7.28
CA ASP A 19 -11.29 -3.87 6.06
C ASP A 19 -9.82 -4.10 6.34
N ALA A 20 -9.20 -3.24 7.14
CA ALA A 20 -7.79 -3.39 7.51
C ALA A 20 -7.55 -4.68 8.27
N GLU A 21 -8.42 -4.99 9.23
CA GLU A 21 -8.30 -6.21 10.03
C GLU A 21 -8.44 -7.47 9.17
N LEU A 22 -9.41 -7.46 8.25
CA LEU A 22 -9.59 -8.57 7.32
C LEU A 22 -8.37 -8.77 6.43
N ALA A 23 -7.80 -7.67 5.93
CA ALA A 23 -6.61 -7.72 5.08
C ALA A 23 -5.42 -8.31 5.85
N VAL A 24 -5.19 -7.83 7.06
CA VAL A 24 -4.10 -8.32 7.90
C VAL A 24 -4.26 -9.80 8.20
N ARG A 25 -5.48 -10.25 8.53
CA ARG A 25 -5.75 -11.67 8.79
C ARG A 25 -5.48 -12.54 7.55
N ALA A 26 -5.91 -12.08 6.39
CA ALA A 26 -5.71 -12.82 5.15
C ALA A 26 -4.21 -13.02 4.87
N LEU A 27 -3.43 -11.97 5.09
CA LEU A 27 -1.99 -12.03 4.90
C LEU A 27 -1.30 -12.89 5.96
N LYS A 28 -1.75 -12.83 7.21
CA LYS A 28 -1.21 -13.67 8.29
C LYS A 28 -1.37 -15.15 8.00
N LYS A 29 -2.51 -15.55 7.44
CA LYS A 29 -2.76 -16.95 7.08
C LYS A 29 -1.76 -17.48 6.06
N LYS A 30 -1.15 -16.60 5.27
CA LYS A 30 -0.14 -16.95 4.28
C LYS A 30 1.27 -16.63 4.75
N ASN A 31 1.45 -16.28 6.02
CA ASN A 31 2.73 -15.85 6.59
C ASN A 31 3.33 -14.64 5.88
N LEU A 32 2.49 -13.73 5.42
CA LEU A 32 2.91 -12.54 4.66
C LEU A 32 2.77 -11.22 5.45
N ALA A 33 2.33 -11.29 6.71
CA ALA A 33 2.09 -10.08 7.50
C ALA A 33 3.22 -9.76 8.48
N ASN A 34 4.36 -10.45 8.40
CA ASN A 34 5.46 -10.27 9.35
C ASN A 34 6.11 -8.88 9.25
N SER A 35 6.04 -8.28 8.07
CA SER A 35 6.66 -6.98 7.79
C SER A 35 5.63 -6.03 7.19
N LEU A 36 4.46 -5.97 7.80
CA LEU A 36 3.37 -5.12 7.38
C LEU A 36 3.22 -3.94 8.33
N VAL A 37 3.01 -2.76 7.77
CA VAL A 37 2.61 -1.56 8.54
C VAL A 37 1.26 -1.12 8.02
N TRP A 38 0.34 -0.85 8.93
CA TRP A 38 -0.97 -0.30 8.64
C TRP A 38 -1.01 1.15 9.07
N VAL A 39 -1.36 2.04 8.13
CA VAL A 39 -1.60 3.46 8.39
C VAL A 39 -3.05 3.79 8.04
N LYS A 40 -3.63 4.76 8.74
CA LYS A 40 -5.07 4.97 8.76
C LYS A 40 -5.54 6.16 7.93
N ASP A 41 -4.64 7.01 7.49
CA ASP A 41 -5.00 8.19 6.71
C ASP A 41 -3.88 8.56 5.76
N GLY A 42 -4.19 9.48 4.85
CA GLY A 42 -3.22 9.87 3.81
C GLY A 42 -2.03 10.64 4.34
N ALA A 43 -2.22 11.42 5.41
CA ALA A 43 -1.11 12.16 6.00
C ALA A 43 -0.11 11.20 6.65
N GLU A 44 -0.59 10.20 7.38
CA GLU A 44 0.28 9.18 7.96
C GLU A 44 0.98 8.37 6.88
N ALA A 45 0.27 8.05 5.79
CA ALA A 45 0.88 7.34 4.68
C ALA A 45 2.05 8.13 4.09
N LEU A 46 1.88 9.43 3.88
CA LEU A 46 2.95 10.27 3.35
C LEU A 46 4.12 10.37 4.31
N ASP A 47 3.86 10.50 5.61
CA ASP A 47 4.91 10.51 6.61
C ASP A 47 5.72 9.21 6.59
N PHE A 48 5.05 8.07 6.45
CA PHE A 48 5.73 6.79 6.36
C PHE A 48 6.57 6.70 5.09
N ILE A 49 5.97 7.00 3.94
CA ILE A 49 6.63 6.83 2.64
C ILE A 49 7.83 7.76 2.51
N PHE A 50 7.70 9.01 2.97
CA PHE A 50 8.75 10.01 2.82
C PHE A 50 9.60 10.18 4.07
N ALA A 51 9.45 9.31 5.06
CA ALA A 51 10.26 9.28 6.28
C ALA A 51 10.25 10.61 7.02
N THR A 52 9.06 11.15 7.26
CA THR A 52 8.85 12.39 7.98
C THR A 52 8.01 12.16 9.23
N GLY A 53 7.87 13.18 10.08
CA GLY A 53 7.05 13.08 11.28
C GLY A 53 7.46 11.92 12.17
N ALA A 54 6.50 11.10 12.58
CA ALA A 54 6.73 9.96 13.45
C ALA A 54 7.62 8.88 12.80
N TYR A 55 7.79 8.93 11.50
CA TYR A 55 8.58 7.95 10.74
C TYR A 55 9.93 8.50 10.28
N SER A 56 10.39 9.59 10.86
CA SER A 56 11.66 10.23 10.45
C SER A 56 12.88 9.36 10.62
N HIS A 57 12.78 8.29 11.40
CA HIS A 57 13.88 7.33 11.58
C HIS A 57 14.06 6.39 10.37
N ARG A 58 13.10 6.36 9.45
CA ARG A 58 13.17 5.51 8.26
C ARG A 58 13.98 6.18 7.16
N GLU A 59 14.41 5.38 6.20
CA GLU A 59 15.01 5.88 4.97
C GLU A 59 14.03 5.72 3.81
N VAL A 60 13.86 6.77 3.02
CA VAL A 60 12.92 6.77 1.90
C VAL A 60 13.24 5.65 0.91
N ARG A 61 14.52 5.35 0.69
CA ARG A 61 14.95 4.32 -0.25
C ARG A 61 14.64 2.90 0.20
N ASN A 62 14.33 2.70 1.48
CA ASN A 62 13.89 1.41 2.01
C ASN A 62 12.37 1.31 1.95
N GLY A 63 11.80 1.60 0.81
CA GLY A 63 10.37 1.54 0.61
C GLY A 63 9.82 0.11 0.62
N PRO A 64 8.51 -0.04 0.81
CA PRO A 64 7.88 -1.35 0.80
C PRO A 64 7.92 -1.99 -0.59
N LYS A 65 7.72 -3.30 -0.64
CA LYS A 65 7.62 -4.03 -1.90
C LYS A 65 6.29 -3.76 -2.61
N VAL A 66 5.27 -3.40 -1.86
CA VAL A 66 3.96 -3.03 -2.41
C VAL A 66 3.24 -2.13 -1.43
N ILE A 67 2.49 -1.17 -1.97
CA ILE A 67 1.56 -0.34 -1.20
C ILE A 67 0.14 -0.71 -1.64
N LEU A 68 -0.67 -1.13 -0.67
CA LEU A 68 -2.11 -1.35 -0.89
C LEU A 68 -2.82 -0.09 -0.43
N LEU A 69 -3.43 0.63 -1.35
CA LEU A 69 -3.89 1.99 -1.13
C LEU A 69 -5.38 2.13 -1.39
N ASP A 70 -6.13 2.55 -0.37
CA ASP A 70 -7.50 3.00 -0.59
C ASP A 70 -7.49 4.46 -1.07
N LEU A 71 -8.41 4.81 -1.94
CA LEU A 71 -8.51 6.18 -2.45
C LEU A 71 -9.29 7.10 -1.52
N ARG A 72 -10.24 6.58 -0.76
CA ARG A 72 -11.09 7.39 0.12
C ARG A 72 -10.50 7.45 1.53
N LEU A 73 -9.58 8.39 1.73
CA LEU A 73 -8.86 8.53 2.99
C LEU A 73 -9.11 9.90 3.61
N PRO A 74 -9.13 9.98 4.95
CA PRO A 74 -9.16 11.28 5.63
C PRO A 74 -7.80 11.98 5.56
N LYS A 75 -7.80 13.26 5.83
CA LYS A 75 -6.67 14.19 5.89
C LYS A 75 -6.06 14.47 4.52
N VAL A 76 -5.44 13.47 3.89
CA VAL A 76 -4.95 13.59 2.52
C VAL A 76 -5.58 12.46 1.72
N ASP A 77 -6.24 12.81 0.63
CA ASP A 77 -6.93 11.84 -0.21
C ASP A 77 -5.94 10.86 -0.86
N GLY A 78 -6.41 9.62 -1.06
CA GLY A 78 -5.56 8.57 -1.63
C GLY A 78 -5.03 8.88 -3.01
N MET A 79 -5.81 9.60 -3.82
CA MET A 79 -5.35 10.01 -5.14
C MET A 79 -4.14 10.95 -5.04
N GLU A 80 -4.13 11.84 -4.04
CA GLU A 80 -3.00 12.72 -3.80
C GLU A 80 -1.78 11.96 -3.28
N VAL A 81 -2.01 10.95 -2.43
CA VAL A 81 -0.93 10.06 -1.98
C VAL A 81 -0.28 9.38 -3.19
N LEU A 82 -1.10 8.82 -4.08
CA LEU A 82 -0.61 8.18 -5.32
C LEU A 82 0.19 9.17 -6.17
N ARG A 83 -0.32 10.38 -6.35
CA ARG A 83 0.36 11.41 -7.14
C ARG A 83 1.76 11.68 -6.60
N ARG A 84 1.87 11.86 -5.29
CA ARG A 84 3.15 12.18 -4.67
C ARG A 84 4.15 11.03 -4.76
N ILE A 85 3.68 9.80 -4.59
CA ILE A 85 4.55 8.62 -4.73
C ILE A 85 5.13 8.57 -6.13
N LYS A 86 4.29 8.74 -7.15
CA LYS A 86 4.71 8.57 -8.54
C LYS A 86 5.47 9.78 -9.10
N ALA A 87 5.36 10.94 -8.45
CA ALA A 87 6.07 12.15 -8.88
C ALA A 87 7.49 12.26 -8.32
N ASP A 88 7.84 11.49 -7.30
CA ASP A 88 9.15 11.57 -6.65
C ASP A 88 10.06 10.46 -7.15
N THR A 89 11.27 10.82 -7.57
CA THR A 89 12.22 9.84 -8.13
C THR A 89 12.64 8.78 -7.13
N ARG A 90 12.52 9.05 -5.85
CA ARG A 90 12.89 8.09 -4.80
C ARG A 90 11.82 7.03 -4.55
N THR A 91 10.59 7.27 -5.00
CA THR A 91 9.45 6.41 -4.66
C THR A 91 8.65 5.94 -5.87
N HIS A 92 8.85 6.52 -7.05
CA HIS A 92 7.98 6.24 -8.20
C HIS A 92 8.01 4.79 -8.68
N THR A 93 9.06 4.04 -8.34
CA THR A 93 9.16 2.63 -8.72
C THR A 93 8.49 1.69 -7.73
N ILE A 94 8.03 2.18 -6.58
CA ILE A 94 7.32 1.33 -5.62
C ILE A 94 5.99 0.92 -6.24
N PRO A 95 5.68 -0.38 -6.32
CA PRO A 95 4.39 -0.82 -6.82
C PRO A 95 3.25 -0.34 -5.93
N VAL A 96 2.24 0.26 -6.54
CA VAL A 96 1.03 0.69 -5.83
C VAL A 96 -0.16 -0.03 -6.43
N VAL A 97 -0.90 -0.73 -5.59
CA VAL A 97 -2.15 -1.37 -5.95
C VAL A 97 -3.26 -0.61 -5.23
N VAL A 98 -4.15 -0.02 -6.01
CA VAL A 98 -5.34 0.62 -5.44
C VAL A 98 -6.36 -0.47 -5.11
N LEU A 99 -6.86 -0.44 -3.88
CA LEU A 99 -7.85 -1.39 -3.39
C LEU A 99 -8.94 -0.56 -2.69
N THR A 100 -10.00 -0.25 -3.41
CA THR A 100 -10.96 0.75 -2.99
C THR A 100 -12.40 0.33 -3.33
N SER A 101 -13.36 0.90 -2.62
CA SER A 101 -14.77 0.70 -2.95
C SER A 101 -15.22 1.53 -4.15
N SER A 102 -14.42 2.48 -4.61
CA SER A 102 -14.77 3.29 -5.76
C SER A 102 -14.77 2.47 -7.04
N LYS A 103 -15.84 2.58 -7.82
CA LYS A 103 -15.98 1.95 -9.14
C LYS A 103 -16.09 3.00 -10.25
N GLU A 104 -15.84 4.27 -9.93
CA GLU A 104 -15.98 5.35 -10.90
C GLU A 104 -14.89 5.28 -11.95
N ASP A 105 -15.29 5.34 -13.22
CA ASP A 105 -14.35 5.27 -14.33
C ASP A 105 -13.30 6.38 -14.29
N ARG A 106 -13.66 7.55 -13.81
CA ARG A 106 -12.70 8.67 -13.69
C ARG A 106 -11.61 8.37 -12.68
N ASP A 107 -11.93 7.68 -11.58
CA ASP A 107 -10.92 7.31 -10.57
C ASP A 107 -9.98 6.27 -11.15
N VAL A 108 -10.50 5.31 -11.89
CA VAL A 108 -9.68 4.31 -12.57
C VAL A 108 -8.73 5.01 -13.56
N ALA A 109 -9.30 5.87 -14.42
CA ALA A 109 -8.51 6.55 -15.45
C ALA A 109 -7.42 7.43 -14.84
N GLU A 110 -7.76 8.22 -13.83
CA GLU A 110 -6.78 9.10 -13.18
C GLU A 110 -5.68 8.31 -12.50
N SER A 111 -6.03 7.20 -11.84
CA SER A 111 -5.04 6.35 -11.18
C SER A 111 -4.03 5.81 -12.18
N TYR A 112 -4.47 5.35 -13.33
CA TYR A 112 -3.56 4.86 -14.36
C TYR A 112 -2.72 5.98 -14.98
N GLN A 113 -3.28 7.16 -15.16
CA GLN A 113 -2.51 8.31 -15.63
C GLN A 113 -1.39 8.68 -14.66
N LEU A 114 -1.62 8.50 -13.37
CA LEU A 114 -0.62 8.76 -12.34
C LEU A 114 0.42 7.64 -12.21
N GLY A 115 0.18 6.49 -12.80
CA GLY A 115 1.14 5.39 -12.80
C GLY A 115 0.84 4.27 -11.82
N VAL A 116 -0.42 4.08 -11.45
CA VAL A 116 -0.80 2.96 -10.59
C VAL A 116 -0.48 1.64 -11.30
N ASN A 117 -0.08 0.65 -10.51
CA ASN A 117 0.28 -0.66 -11.04
C ASN A 117 -0.94 -1.55 -11.22
N SER A 118 -1.96 -1.39 -10.37
CA SER A 118 -3.20 -2.15 -10.47
C SER A 118 -4.32 -1.42 -9.73
N TYR A 119 -5.53 -1.56 -10.22
CA TYR A 119 -6.73 -0.96 -9.61
C TYR A 119 -7.76 -2.05 -9.38
N ILE A 120 -8.14 -2.25 -8.14
CA ILE A 120 -9.08 -3.30 -7.76
C ILE A 120 -10.23 -2.67 -6.97
N SER A 121 -11.46 -2.91 -7.41
CA SER A 121 -12.64 -2.54 -6.64
C SER A 121 -12.85 -3.57 -5.54
N LYS A 122 -13.02 -3.11 -4.31
CA LYS A 122 -13.22 -4.01 -3.17
C LYS A 122 -14.48 -4.83 -3.37
N PRO A 123 -14.41 -6.16 -3.24
CA PRO A 123 -15.60 -6.98 -3.22
C PRO A 123 -16.45 -6.68 -1.98
N VAL A 124 -17.75 -6.89 -2.11
CA VAL A 124 -18.68 -6.72 -0.99
C VAL A 124 -18.55 -7.88 0.00
N GLU A 125 -18.28 -9.08 -0.48
CA GLU A 125 -18.15 -10.27 0.36
C GLU A 125 -16.78 -10.36 1.01
N PHE A 126 -16.77 -10.64 2.31
CA PHE A 126 -15.52 -10.72 3.08
C PHE A 126 -14.57 -11.80 2.57
N GLU A 127 -15.11 -12.96 2.19
CA GLU A 127 -14.28 -14.06 1.70
C GLU A 127 -13.58 -13.71 0.39
N GLU A 128 -14.27 -13.04 -0.52
CA GLU A 128 -13.69 -12.58 -1.78
C GLU A 128 -12.62 -11.52 -1.53
N PHE A 129 -12.89 -10.59 -0.62
CA PHE A 129 -11.92 -9.57 -0.25
C PHE A 129 -10.65 -10.21 0.32
N ALA A 130 -10.80 -11.12 1.27
CA ALA A 130 -9.67 -11.80 1.88
C ALA A 130 -8.85 -12.59 0.85
N LYS A 131 -9.54 -13.26 -0.09
CA LYS A 131 -8.87 -14.03 -1.15
C LYS A 131 -8.03 -13.12 -2.04
N ILE A 132 -8.58 -11.98 -2.46
CA ILE A 132 -7.86 -11.03 -3.31
C ILE A 132 -6.64 -10.48 -2.59
N VAL A 133 -6.78 -10.10 -1.33
CA VAL A 133 -5.65 -9.57 -0.55
C VAL A 133 -4.55 -10.63 -0.42
N ALA A 134 -4.91 -11.87 -0.14
CA ALA A 134 -3.93 -12.96 -0.05
C ALA A 134 -3.20 -13.16 -1.37
N GLU A 135 -3.92 -13.13 -2.49
CA GLU A 135 -3.31 -13.27 -3.81
C GLU A 135 -2.38 -12.11 -4.13
N LEU A 136 -2.76 -10.87 -3.77
CA LEU A 136 -1.90 -9.71 -3.95
C LEU A 136 -0.61 -9.85 -3.14
N GLY A 137 -0.72 -10.27 -1.89
CA GLY A 137 0.46 -10.47 -1.04
C GLY A 137 1.40 -11.51 -1.63
N MET A 138 0.86 -12.64 -2.06
CA MET A 138 1.66 -13.70 -2.67
C MET A 138 2.35 -13.22 -3.94
N TYR A 139 1.62 -12.52 -4.81
CA TYR A 139 2.22 -12.06 -6.06
C TYR A 139 3.33 -11.03 -5.80
N TRP A 140 3.03 -9.99 -5.03
CA TRP A 140 3.97 -8.87 -4.89
C TRP A 140 5.15 -9.17 -3.98
N LEU A 141 5.02 -10.09 -3.03
CA LEU A 141 6.12 -10.44 -2.14
C LEU A 141 6.92 -11.65 -2.60
N LEU A 142 6.28 -12.61 -3.26
CA LEU A 142 6.91 -13.89 -3.59
C LEU A 142 7.16 -14.12 -5.07
N VAL A 143 6.33 -13.55 -5.93
CA VAL A 143 6.40 -13.78 -7.39
C VAL A 143 7.03 -12.62 -8.10
N ASN A 144 6.58 -11.39 -7.81
CA ASN A 144 7.13 -10.21 -8.46
C ASN A 144 8.58 -9.99 -8.08
N ARG A 145 9.38 -9.59 -9.05
CA ARG A 145 10.77 -9.22 -8.82
C ARG A 145 10.86 -7.70 -8.71
N PRO A 146 11.06 -7.15 -7.50
CA PRO A 146 11.14 -5.70 -7.34
C PRO A 146 12.43 -5.14 -7.94
N PRO A 147 12.45 -3.85 -8.30
CA PRO A 147 13.67 -3.22 -8.77
C PRO A 147 14.71 -3.18 -7.67
N THR A 148 15.98 -3.36 -8.04
CA THR A 148 17.08 -3.18 -7.10
C THR A 148 17.37 -1.69 -6.96
N VAL A 149 17.62 -1.27 -5.71
CA VAL A 149 18.02 0.10 -5.43
C VAL A 149 19.53 0.19 -5.63
N PRO A 150 19.98 1.08 -6.53
CA PRO A 150 21.43 1.25 -6.75
C PRO A 150 22.13 1.84 -5.56
#